data_60e939378d83b710936cfd91ec74a72e
#
_entry.id   60e939378d83b710936cfd91ec74a72e
#
_cell.length_a   1.000
_cell.length_b   1.000
_cell.length_c   1.000
_cell.angle_alpha   90.00
_cell.angle_beta   90.00
_cell.angle_gamma   90.00
#
_symmetry.space_group_name_H-M   'P 1'
#
loop_
_entity.id
_entity.type
_entity.pdbx_description
1 polymer ?
#
loop_
_entity_poly.entity_id
_entity_poly.type
_entity_poly.pdbx_seq_one_letter_code
_entity_poly.pdbx_strand_id
1 'polypeptide(L)'
;MTSGVASAPLDLAKQADREYALKRAVDGLREDHPLQSASIAVMGWQRPVLWTLLAVTIGCAIVWPTGTAVALMGLCTLGYVLTMLDRVLIFKEGLASRPITISDEEARAIPDDELPRYTVLVPAYNEPEVVADLIGAMSALDYPADKLQVLLLLEADDDVTINAAKACTQSPMITTVLVPPANPRTKPKACNYGLYFATGEIVTIYDAEDLPEPLQLRRVVGAFRQLPDDIACVQAKLAYHNGHQNILTGWFTAEYGLWFGYLLPGMMRSTSPIPLGGTSNHLRRDVLDKIGAWDPFNVTEDADLGLRIDASGYHTAVIDSYTLEEANSDPINWIRQRSRWYKGYLQTWLVHIRQPVKLYRTLGPRSFLRFNLVLAGTPIIAVLNLVFWLITVLWFLGQPALVGAVFPWYIYFPALIALVLGNAATLYMNMISLREDDRADLLVAALTVPAFWLMMSIAAAKGVYQLIRNPSYWEKTFHGLTTKPESETDAGAAQ
;
A
#
# COMPACT_ATOMS: atom_id res chain seq x y z
N MET A 1 -8.69 27.17 18.75
CA MET A 1 -8.42 27.04 20.19
C MET A 1 -9.34 25.95 20.73
N THR A 2 -8.93 24.71 20.67
CA THR A 2 -9.60 23.60 21.39
C THR A 2 -8.68 23.25 22.54
N SER A 3 -9.13 23.56 23.74
CA SER A 3 -8.49 23.26 25.00
C SER A 3 -8.27 21.75 25.10
N GLY A 4 -7.02 21.32 24.97
CA GLY A 4 -6.61 19.98 25.35
C GLY A 4 -6.82 19.80 26.83
N VAL A 5 -7.95 19.25 27.23
CA VAL A 5 -8.08 18.62 28.53
C VAL A 5 -7.15 17.40 28.47
N ALA A 6 -6.02 17.48 29.18
CA ALA A 6 -5.19 16.33 29.44
C ALA A 6 -6.08 15.32 30.18
N SER A 7 -6.65 14.37 29.45
CA SER A 7 -7.36 13.24 30.05
C SER A 7 -6.34 12.46 30.88
N ALA A 8 -6.74 12.08 32.11
CA ALA A 8 -5.92 11.18 32.91
C ALA A 8 -5.50 9.95 32.08
N PRO A 9 -4.29 9.41 32.29
CA PRO A 9 -3.83 8.25 31.55
C PRO A 9 -4.85 7.12 31.73
N LEU A 10 -5.25 6.48 30.62
CA LEU A 10 -6.22 5.40 30.60
C LEU A 10 -5.66 4.21 31.39
N ASP A 11 -6.47 3.68 32.31
CA ASP A 11 -6.17 2.44 33.03
C ASP A 11 -6.86 1.28 32.31
N LEU A 12 -6.14 0.65 31.36
CA LEU A 12 -6.65 -0.43 30.51
C LEU A 12 -6.96 -1.73 31.30
N ALA A 13 -6.71 -1.76 32.61
CA ALA A 13 -7.28 -2.79 33.49
C ALA A 13 -8.78 -2.59 33.70
N LYS A 14 -9.27 -1.36 33.59
CA LYS A 14 -10.69 -1.02 33.73
C LYS A 14 -11.47 -1.24 32.44
N GLN A 15 -12.65 -1.84 32.55
CA GLN A 15 -13.51 -2.09 31.39
C GLN A 15 -13.92 -0.81 30.67
N ALA A 16 -14.27 0.24 31.41
CA ALA A 16 -14.68 1.52 30.83
C ALA A 16 -13.58 2.15 29.95
N ASP A 17 -12.32 2.07 30.37
CA ASP A 17 -11.20 2.61 29.62
C ASP A 17 -10.91 1.78 28.35
N ARG A 18 -11.10 0.45 28.42
CA ARG A 18 -11.02 -0.42 27.23
C ARG A 18 -12.14 -0.15 26.24
N GLU A 19 -13.36 0.06 26.70
CA GLU A 19 -14.50 0.43 25.83
C GLU A 19 -14.27 1.80 25.17
N TYR A 20 -13.74 2.76 25.91
CA TYR A 20 -13.34 4.05 25.34
C TYR A 20 -12.24 3.90 24.29
N ALA A 21 -11.17 3.14 24.59
CA ALA A 21 -10.09 2.87 23.63
C ALA A 21 -10.62 2.19 22.37
N LEU A 22 -11.51 1.20 22.49
CA LEU A 22 -12.13 0.54 21.35
C LEU A 22 -12.99 1.51 20.52
N LYS A 23 -13.83 2.32 21.16
CA LYS A 23 -14.62 3.34 20.47
C LYS A 23 -13.72 4.30 19.70
N ARG A 24 -12.66 4.79 20.32
CA ARG A 24 -11.70 5.68 19.66
C ARG A 24 -10.91 5.00 18.54
N ALA A 25 -10.57 3.71 18.71
CA ALA A 25 -9.91 2.92 17.67
C ALA A 25 -10.76 2.77 16.39
N VAL A 26 -12.08 2.71 16.54
CA VAL A 26 -13.03 2.64 15.42
C VAL A 26 -13.39 4.01 14.87
N ASP A 27 -13.77 4.94 15.75
CA ASP A 27 -14.45 6.18 15.37
C ASP A 27 -13.59 7.43 15.50
N GLY A 28 -12.38 7.33 16.07
CA GLY A 28 -11.54 8.48 16.41
C GLY A 28 -11.27 9.38 15.22
N LEU A 29 -10.76 8.84 14.12
CA LEU A 29 -10.51 9.64 12.91
C LEU A 29 -11.80 10.23 12.33
N ARG A 30 -12.91 9.46 12.33
CA ARG A 30 -14.21 9.93 11.84
C ARG A 30 -14.79 11.06 12.68
N GLU A 31 -14.60 11.02 14.00
CA GLU A 31 -15.08 12.04 14.93
C GLU A 31 -14.22 13.32 14.85
N ASP A 32 -12.88 13.18 14.83
CA ASP A 32 -11.96 14.32 14.89
C ASP A 32 -11.72 14.93 13.49
N HIS A 33 -11.68 14.10 12.45
CA HIS A 33 -11.38 14.49 11.07
C HIS A 33 -12.38 13.90 10.06
N PRO A 34 -13.69 14.22 10.13
CA PRO A 34 -14.75 13.56 9.33
C PRO A 34 -14.54 13.65 7.82
N LEU A 35 -13.83 14.67 7.34
CA LEU A 35 -13.52 14.82 5.92
C LEU A 35 -12.34 13.94 5.46
N GLN A 36 -11.59 13.35 6.39
CA GLN A 36 -10.45 12.46 6.10
C GLN A 36 -10.78 10.98 6.28
N SER A 37 -11.96 10.62 6.85
CA SER A 37 -12.36 9.22 7.01
C SER A 37 -13.14 8.72 5.81
N ALA A 38 -12.86 7.48 5.40
CA ALA A 38 -13.54 6.75 4.33
C ALA A 38 -14.89 6.11 4.77
N SER A 39 -15.34 6.37 5.99
CA SER A 39 -16.65 5.88 6.49
C SER A 39 -17.82 6.20 5.56
N ILE A 40 -17.70 7.27 4.77
CA ILE A 40 -18.59 7.62 3.67
C ILE A 40 -17.71 7.81 2.42
N ALA A 41 -17.77 6.90 1.45
CA ALA A 41 -16.89 6.93 0.28
C ALA A 41 -17.11 8.20 -0.57
N VAL A 42 -18.33 8.57 -0.88
CA VAL A 42 -18.69 9.74 -1.70
C VAL A 42 -19.54 10.72 -0.88
N MET A 43 -19.05 11.93 -0.69
CA MET A 43 -19.67 12.92 0.21
C MET A 43 -20.00 14.24 -0.50
N GLY A 44 -21.09 14.90 -0.06
CA GLY A 44 -21.43 16.28 -0.42
C GLY A 44 -21.53 16.51 -1.93
N TRP A 45 -20.76 17.47 -2.45
CA TRP A 45 -20.76 17.92 -3.83
C TRP A 45 -20.32 16.84 -4.84
N GLN A 46 -19.60 15.82 -4.42
CA GLN A 46 -19.13 14.76 -5.30
C GLN A 46 -20.27 13.98 -5.96
N ARG A 47 -21.35 13.70 -5.20
CA ARG A 47 -22.51 12.95 -5.72
C ARG A 47 -23.20 13.66 -6.88
N PRO A 48 -23.65 14.92 -6.75
CA PRO A 48 -24.29 15.63 -7.86
C PRO A 48 -23.34 15.83 -9.04
N VAL A 49 -22.05 16.08 -8.81
CA VAL A 49 -21.05 16.20 -9.90
C VAL A 49 -20.93 14.90 -10.69
N LEU A 50 -20.79 13.74 -10.02
CA LEU A 50 -20.71 12.45 -10.69
C LEU A 50 -21.97 12.15 -11.52
N TRP A 51 -23.16 12.42 -10.96
CA TRP A 51 -24.42 12.21 -11.69
C TRP A 51 -24.56 13.19 -12.87
N THR A 52 -24.16 14.44 -12.69
CA THR A 52 -24.18 15.45 -13.78
C THR A 52 -23.22 15.04 -14.90
N LEU A 53 -21.99 14.63 -14.58
CA LEU A 53 -21.03 14.16 -15.58
C LEU A 53 -21.58 12.95 -16.35
N LEU A 54 -22.16 11.99 -15.65
CA LEU A 54 -22.78 10.83 -16.26
C LEU A 54 -23.95 11.23 -17.19
N ALA A 55 -24.86 12.08 -16.71
CA ALA A 55 -26.03 12.54 -17.48
C ALA A 55 -25.59 13.34 -18.73
N VAL A 56 -24.61 14.22 -18.59
CA VAL A 56 -24.04 14.99 -19.72
C VAL A 56 -23.40 14.05 -20.74
N THR A 57 -22.60 13.07 -20.29
CA THR A 57 -21.97 12.10 -21.19
C THR A 57 -22.99 11.27 -21.94
N ILE A 58 -24.04 10.79 -21.27
CA ILE A 58 -25.16 10.05 -21.89
C ILE A 58 -25.90 10.96 -22.89
N GLY A 59 -26.23 12.20 -22.50
CA GLY A 59 -26.88 13.17 -23.38
C GLY A 59 -26.09 13.46 -24.63
N CYS A 60 -24.78 13.71 -24.50
CA CYS A 60 -23.86 13.89 -25.63
C CYS A 60 -23.78 12.63 -26.50
N ALA A 61 -23.75 11.45 -25.91
CA ALA A 61 -23.71 10.18 -26.66
C ALA A 61 -24.99 9.93 -27.47
N ILE A 62 -26.14 10.40 -26.99
CA ILE A 62 -27.43 10.32 -27.73
C ILE A 62 -27.43 11.33 -28.88
N VAL A 63 -27.01 12.56 -28.65
CA VAL A 63 -27.06 13.64 -29.65
C VAL A 63 -25.95 13.53 -30.70
N TRP A 64 -24.74 13.18 -30.24
CA TRP A 64 -23.56 13.13 -31.11
C TRP A 64 -22.66 11.92 -30.76
N PRO A 65 -23.07 10.69 -31.07
CA PRO A 65 -22.42 9.46 -30.61
C PRO A 65 -20.95 9.37 -31.03
N THR A 66 -20.62 9.65 -32.30
CA THR A 66 -19.24 9.59 -32.80
C THR A 66 -18.35 10.64 -32.12
N GLY A 67 -18.82 11.90 -32.02
CA GLY A 67 -18.05 12.94 -31.39
C GLY A 67 -17.81 12.70 -29.90
N THR A 68 -18.81 12.17 -29.20
CA THR A 68 -18.66 11.77 -27.80
C THR A 68 -17.64 10.64 -27.64
N ALA A 69 -17.70 9.63 -28.52
CA ALA A 69 -16.73 8.53 -28.51
C ALA A 69 -15.29 9.05 -28.79
N VAL A 70 -15.11 9.94 -29.77
CA VAL A 70 -13.83 10.60 -30.07
C VAL A 70 -13.31 11.40 -28.86
N ALA A 71 -14.19 12.21 -28.23
CA ALA A 71 -13.81 13.00 -27.04
C ALA A 71 -13.38 12.12 -25.86
N LEU A 72 -14.15 11.05 -25.56
CA LEU A 72 -13.80 10.09 -24.51
C LEU A 72 -12.48 9.38 -24.83
N MET A 73 -12.29 8.94 -26.07
CA MET A 73 -11.05 8.29 -26.51
C MET A 73 -9.84 9.23 -26.38
N GLY A 74 -10.03 10.51 -26.77
CA GLY A 74 -8.99 11.54 -26.60
C GLY A 74 -8.64 11.78 -25.14
N LEU A 75 -9.64 11.84 -24.25
CA LEU A 75 -9.43 12.00 -22.80
C LEU A 75 -8.71 10.78 -22.22
N CYS A 76 -9.11 9.57 -22.58
CA CYS A 76 -8.45 8.34 -22.16
C CYS A 76 -6.98 8.29 -22.63
N THR A 77 -6.74 8.62 -23.90
CA THR A 77 -5.37 8.68 -24.45
C THR A 77 -4.51 9.72 -23.74
N LEU A 78 -5.05 10.91 -23.47
CA LEU A 78 -4.35 11.94 -22.71
C LEU A 78 -4.01 11.47 -21.30
N GLY A 79 -4.98 10.88 -20.57
CA GLY A 79 -4.76 10.31 -19.25
C GLY A 79 -3.67 9.23 -19.24
N TYR A 80 -3.70 8.36 -20.24
CA TYR A 80 -2.68 7.30 -20.42
C TYR A 80 -1.27 7.91 -20.66
N VAL A 81 -1.16 8.86 -21.57
CA VAL A 81 0.12 9.54 -21.85
C VAL A 81 0.66 10.26 -20.63
N LEU A 82 -0.19 10.99 -19.90
CA LEU A 82 0.23 11.71 -18.70
C LEU A 82 0.71 10.75 -17.60
N THR A 83 0.01 9.65 -17.36
CA THR A 83 0.41 8.65 -16.37
C THR A 83 1.71 7.97 -16.74
N MET A 84 1.89 7.64 -18.02
CA MET A 84 3.14 7.07 -18.52
C MET A 84 4.31 8.05 -18.34
N LEU A 85 4.13 9.31 -18.73
CA LEU A 85 5.16 10.33 -18.59
C LEU A 85 5.53 10.58 -17.13
N ASP A 86 4.54 10.67 -16.24
CA ASP A 86 4.79 10.83 -14.80
C ASP A 86 5.56 9.63 -14.24
N ARG A 87 5.18 8.40 -14.63
CA ARG A 87 5.90 7.18 -14.19
C ARG A 87 7.36 7.16 -14.65
N VAL A 88 7.64 7.56 -15.89
CA VAL A 88 9.01 7.70 -16.41
C VAL A 88 9.78 8.80 -15.67
N LEU A 89 9.13 9.93 -15.37
CA LEU A 89 9.75 11.02 -14.60
C LEU A 89 10.06 10.61 -13.17
N ILE A 90 9.13 9.91 -12.49
CA ILE A 90 9.36 9.36 -11.13
C ILE A 90 10.53 8.36 -11.16
N PHE A 91 10.55 7.44 -12.11
CA PHE A 91 11.63 6.47 -12.27
C PHE A 91 12.99 7.14 -12.49
N LYS A 92 13.04 8.19 -13.36
CA LYS A 92 14.25 8.99 -13.56
C LYS A 92 14.73 9.65 -12.25
N GLU A 93 13.82 10.19 -11.45
CA GLU A 93 14.15 10.73 -10.14
C GLU A 93 14.66 9.64 -9.19
N GLY A 94 14.06 8.44 -9.24
CA GLY A 94 14.48 7.27 -8.45
C GLY A 94 15.88 6.75 -8.83
N LEU A 95 16.24 6.78 -10.11
CA LEU A 95 17.60 6.47 -10.56
C LEU A 95 18.64 7.46 -10.01
N ALA A 96 18.24 8.72 -9.80
CA ALA A 96 19.11 9.78 -9.28
C ALA A 96 19.08 9.89 -7.73
N SER A 97 18.16 9.19 -7.07
CA SER A 97 18.01 9.20 -5.60
C SER A 97 17.79 7.77 -5.12
N ARG A 98 18.84 7.19 -4.59
CA ARG A 98 18.74 5.87 -3.96
C ARG A 98 17.96 5.98 -2.64
N PRO A 99 17.35 4.87 -2.14
CA PRO A 99 16.88 4.77 -0.78
C PRO A 99 18.00 5.15 0.21
N ILE A 100 17.61 5.62 1.38
CA ILE A 100 18.59 5.97 2.43
C ILE A 100 19.27 4.67 2.87
N THR A 101 20.59 4.66 2.82
CA THR A 101 21.38 3.50 3.21
C THR A 101 22.07 3.78 4.55
N ILE A 102 21.85 2.90 5.51
CA ILE A 102 22.57 2.83 6.78
C ILE A 102 23.28 1.50 6.80
N SER A 103 24.60 1.50 6.84
CA SER A 103 25.40 0.27 6.87
C SER A 103 25.21 -0.52 8.17
N ASP A 104 25.59 -1.80 8.17
CA ASP A 104 25.58 -2.64 9.38
C ASP A 104 26.44 -2.04 10.48
N GLU A 105 27.60 -1.48 10.11
CA GLU A 105 28.52 -0.84 11.04
C GLU A 105 27.89 0.39 11.67
N GLU A 106 27.29 1.28 10.89
CA GLU A 106 26.58 2.47 11.39
C GLU A 106 25.39 2.09 12.28
N ALA A 107 24.60 1.09 11.89
CA ALA A 107 23.45 0.63 12.68
C ALA A 107 23.88 0.06 14.04
N ARG A 108 24.96 -0.76 14.07
CA ARG A 108 25.50 -1.35 15.29
C ARG A 108 26.31 -0.36 16.14
N ALA A 109 26.84 0.71 15.53
CA ALA A 109 27.58 1.75 16.24
C ALA A 109 26.69 2.63 17.15
N ILE A 110 25.36 2.57 16.98
CA ILE A 110 24.44 3.30 17.86
C ILE A 110 24.42 2.60 19.22
N PRO A 111 24.85 3.27 20.31
CA PRO A 111 24.83 2.69 21.66
C PRO A 111 23.42 2.31 22.10
N ASP A 112 23.28 1.20 22.82
CA ASP A 112 21.99 0.69 23.25
C ASP A 112 21.22 1.67 24.15
N ASP A 113 21.91 2.43 24.98
CA ASP A 113 21.34 3.45 25.86
C ASP A 113 20.78 4.66 25.09
N GLU A 114 21.30 4.93 23.88
CA GLU A 114 20.80 6.00 23.00
C GLU A 114 19.65 5.59 22.09
N LEU A 115 19.35 4.29 21.97
CA LEU A 115 18.22 3.83 21.18
C LEU A 115 16.89 4.24 21.83
N PRO A 116 15.90 4.77 21.06
CA PRO A 116 14.59 5.10 21.60
C PRO A 116 13.79 3.82 21.94
N ARG A 117 12.73 3.97 22.70
CA ARG A 117 11.75 2.87 22.85
C ARG A 117 11.01 2.65 21.54
N TYR A 118 10.86 1.37 21.18
CA TYR A 118 10.22 0.95 19.94
C TYR A 118 9.01 0.07 20.22
N THR A 119 7.90 0.32 19.54
CA THR A 119 6.74 -0.58 19.55
C THR A 119 6.51 -1.16 18.16
N VAL A 120 6.42 -2.47 18.10
CA VAL A 120 6.02 -3.23 16.91
C VAL A 120 4.58 -3.71 17.11
N LEU A 121 3.70 -3.35 16.20
CA LEU A 121 2.31 -3.83 16.15
C LEU A 121 2.21 -4.99 15.16
N VAL A 122 1.71 -6.13 15.61
CA VAL A 122 1.54 -7.31 14.75
C VAL A 122 0.09 -7.78 14.85
N PRO A 123 -0.78 -7.31 13.97
CA PRO A 123 -2.16 -7.79 13.89
C PRO A 123 -2.23 -9.15 13.20
N ALA A 124 -2.93 -10.12 13.82
CA ALA A 124 -3.22 -11.42 13.20
C ALA A 124 -4.69 -11.81 13.44
N TYR A 125 -5.31 -12.41 12.44
CA TYR A 125 -6.68 -12.86 12.51
C TYR A 125 -6.91 -14.11 11.67
N ASN A 126 -7.27 -15.23 12.32
CA ASN A 126 -7.50 -16.53 11.71
C ASN A 126 -6.29 -16.99 10.87
N GLU A 127 -5.11 -16.96 11.50
CA GLU A 127 -3.80 -17.25 10.91
C GLU A 127 -2.92 -18.05 11.91
N PRO A 128 -3.40 -19.19 12.45
CA PRO A 128 -2.67 -19.94 13.45
C PRO A 128 -1.34 -20.53 12.93
N GLU A 129 -1.25 -20.78 11.61
CA GLU A 129 -0.10 -21.40 10.96
C GLU A 129 1.15 -20.52 10.91
N VAL A 130 0.99 -19.19 10.93
CA VAL A 130 2.13 -18.26 10.83
C VAL A 130 2.63 -17.74 12.18
N VAL A 131 1.89 -17.98 13.28
CA VAL A 131 2.22 -17.42 14.59
C VAL A 131 3.60 -17.85 15.11
N ALA A 132 4.01 -19.09 14.87
CA ALA A 132 5.30 -19.58 15.31
C ALA A 132 6.46 -18.91 14.56
N ASP A 133 6.34 -18.79 13.25
CA ASP A 133 7.33 -18.14 12.39
C ASP A 133 7.42 -16.63 12.73
N LEU A 134 6.28 -15.99 12.98
CA LEU A 134 6.20 -14.61 13.45
C LEU A 134 6.98 -14.38 14.75
N ILE A 135 6.75 -15.20 15.78
CA ILE A 135 7.46 -15.08 17.05
C ILE A 135 8.96 -15.25 16.84
N GLY A 136 9.36 -16.18 15.96
CA GLY A 136 10.75 -16.36 15.55
C GLY A 136 11.34 -15.10 14.90
N ALA A 137 10.64 -14.53 13.92
CA ALA A 137 11.08 -13.33 13.20
C ALA A 137 11.21 -12.11 14.15
N MET A 138 10.23 -11.90 15.02
CA MET A 138 10.30 -10.80 16.01
C MET A 138 11.42 -10.99 17.02
N SER A 139 11.71 -12.23 17.40
CA SER A 139 12.81 -12.56 18.32
C SER A 139 14.19 -12.43 17.68
N ALA A 140 14.27 -12.41 16.34
CA ALA A 140 15.51 -12.21 15.59
C ALA A 140 15.90 -10.74 15.41
N LEU A 141 15.04 -9.80 15.78
CA LEU A 141 15.33 -8.37 15.69
C LEU A 141 16.47 -7.98 16.65
N ASP A 142 17.50 -7.34 16.09
CA ASP A 142 18.65 -6.83 16.85
C ASP A 142 18.30 -5.49 17.51
N TYR A 143 17.64 -5.56 18.66
CA TYR A 143 17.24 -4.40 19.45
C TYR A 143 17.22 -4.74 20.94
N PRO A 144 17.60 -3.82 21.87
CA PRO A 144 17.58 -4.08 23.30
C PRO A 144 16.20 -4.50 23.81
N ALA A 145 16.10 -5.62 24.49
CA ALA A 145 14.82 -6.21 24.93
C ALA A 145 14.01 -5.33 25.90
N ASP A 146 14.69 -4.46 26.65
CA ASP A 146 14.06 -3.48 27.55
C ASP A 146 13.52 -2.23 26.83
N LYS A 147 13.90 -2.06 25.56
CA LYS A 147 13.46 -0.96 24.69
C LYS A 147 12.56 -1.40 23.53
N LEU A 148 12.40 -2.72 23.32
CA LEU A 148 11.55 -3.28 22.28
C LEU A 148 10.27 -3.86 22.89
N GLN A 149 9.15 -3.35 22.45
CA GLN A 149 7.83 -3.86 22.77
C GLN A 149 7.17 -4.41 21.50
N VAL A 150 6.83 -5.70 21.48
CA VAL A 150 6.06 -6.31 20.41
C VAL A 150 4.65 -6.58 20.91
N LEU A 151 3.64 -5.99 20.28
CA LEU A 151 2.23 -6.18 20.60
C LEU A 151 1.59 -7.08 19.56
N LEU A 152 1.34 -8.33 19.93
CA LEU A 152 0.57 -9.28 19.12
C LEU A 152 -0.92 -8.99 19.31
N LEU A 153 -1.56 -8.43 18.27
CA LEU A 153 -2.94 -7.97 18.32
C LEU A 153 -3.87 -9.03 17.74
N LEU A 154 -4.58 -9.74 18.61
CA LEU A 154 -5.48 -10.83 18.24
C LEU A 154 -6.94 -10.43 18.49
N GLU A 155 -7.84 -10.69 17.54
CA GLU A 155 -9.28 -10.51 17.78
C GLU A 155 -9.75 -11.45 18.89
N ALA A 156 -10.47 -10.93 19.88
CA ALA A 156 -10.82 -11.67 21.10
C ALA A 156 -11.74 -12.87 20.87
N ASP A 157 -12.35 -12.98 19.69
CA ASP A 157 -13.19 -14.10 19.25
C ASP A 157 -12.49 -15.06 18.28
N ASP A 158 -11.16 -14.95 18.11
CA ASP A 158 -10.33 -15.84 17.30
C ASP A 158 -9.59 -16.85 18.19
N ASP A 159 -10.34 -17.79 18.74
CA ASP A 159 -9.80 -18.81 19.64
C ASP A 159 -8.68 -19.65 18.99
N VAL A 160 -8.72 -19.83 17.67
CA VAL A 160 -7.76 -20.68 16.95
C VAL A 160 -6.38 -20.04 16.97
N THR A 161 -6.27 -18.77 16.56
CA THR A 161 -5.00 -18.03 16.57
C THR A 161 -4.52 -17.74 17.99
N ILE A 162 -5.44 -17.44 18.92
CA ILE A 162 -5.11 -17.24 20.35
C ILE A 162 -4.49 -18.50 20.95
N ASN A 163 -5.04 -19.69 20.66
CA ASN A 163 -4.49 -20.95 21.19
C ASN A 163 -3.14 -21.30 20.56
N ALA A 164 -2.94 -21.02 19.27
CA ALA A 164 -1.65 -21.16 18.62
C ALA A 164 -0.59 -20.24 19.27
N ALA A 165 -0.93 -18.99 19.54
CA ALA A 165 -0.03 -18.05 20.21
C ALA A 165 0.34 -18.48 21.63
N LYS A 166 -0.61 -19.04 22.40
CA LYS A 166 -0.35 -19.58 23.75
C LYS A 166 0.52 -20.83 23.75
N ALA A 167 0.48 -21.62 22.68
CA ALA A 167 1.29 -22.84 22.54
C ALA A 167 2.76 -22.55 22.20
N CYS A 168 3.07 -21.36 21.69
CA CYS A 168 4.42 -20.94 21.37
C CYS A 168 5.17 -20.52 22.64
N THR A 169 6.52 -20.67 22.61
CA THR A 169 7.39 -20.17 23.69
C THR A 169 7.26 -18.65 23.76
N GLN A 170 6.78 -18.14 24.89
CA GLN A 170 6.59 -16.70 25.07
C GLN A 170 7.95 -16.00 25.25
N SER A 171 8.22 -15.04 24.38
CA SER A 171 9.34 -14.10 24.57
C SER A 171 8.89 -12.95 25.48
N PRO A 172 9.71 -12.51 26.47
CA PRO A 172 9.35 -11.44 27.39
C PRO A 172 9.07 -10.09 26.69
N MET A 173 9.56 -9.90 25.45
CA MET A 173 9.29 -8.71 24.65
C MET A 173 7.93 -8.73 23.94
N ILE A 174 7.27 -9.91 23.86
CA ILE A 174 6.00 -10.06 23.13
C ILE A 174 4.84 -10.06 24.14
N THR A 175 3.92 -9.14 23.95
CA THR A 175 2.69 -9.03 24.74
C THR A 175 1.48 -9.27 23.84
N THR A 176 0.66 -10.24 24.17
CA THR A 176 -0.61 -10.47 23.46
C THR A 176 -1.67 -9.50 23.97
N VAL A 177 -2.27 -8.76 23.03
CA VAL A 177 -3.39 -7.85 23.27
C VAL A 177 -4.64 -8.39 22.59
N LEU A 178 -5.66 -8.72 23.37
CA LEU A 178 -6.96 -9.16 22.86
C LEU A 178 -7.78 -7.95 22.46
N VAL A 179 -8.03 -7.82 21.15
CA VAL A 179 -8.80 -6.73 20.58
C VAL A 179 -10.29 -7.07 20.61
N PRO A 180 -11.14 -6.29 21.31
CA PRO A 180 -12.57 -6.61 21.38
C PRO A 180 -13.24 -6.54 20.00
N PRO A 181 -14.22 -7.40 19.71
CA PRO A 181 -14.91 -7.40 18.43
C PRO A 181 -15.68 -6.10 18.22
N ALA A 182 -15.46 -5.46 17.07
CA ALA A 182 -16.16 -4.26 16.63
C ALA A 182 -16.16 -4.15 15.10
N ASN A 183 -17.10 -3.40 14.54
CA ASN A 183 -17.16 -3.13 13.10
C ASN A 183 -16.64 -1.73 12.78
N PRO A 184 -15.87 -1.58 11.67
CA PRO A 184 -15.43 -2.63 10.77
C PRO A 184 -14.35 -3.51 11.41
N ARG A 185 -14.37 -4.82 11.11
CA ARG A 185 -13.31 -5.73 11.54
C ARG A 185 -12.17 -5.64 10.53
N THR A 186 -11.17 -4.85 10.86
CA THR A 186 -10.05 -4.52 9.97
C THR A 186 -8.74 -4.41 10.73
N LYS A 187 -7.62 -4.62 10.02
CA LYS A 187 -6.26 -4.44 10.53
C LYS A 187 -6.05 -3.06 11.19
N PRO A 188 -6.44 -1.93 10.56
CA PRO A 188 -6.28 -0.60 11.16
C PRO A 188 -7.04 -0.42 12.47
N LYS A 189 -8.24 -1.04 12.64
CA LYS A 189 -8.94 -1.03 13.93
C LYS A 189 -8.08 -1.70 15.02
N ALA A 190 -7.51 -2.87 14.73
CA ALA A 190 -6.66 -3.58 15.68
C ALA A 190 -5.40 -2.78 16.01
N CYS A 191 -4.72 -2.20 15.00
CA CYS A 191 -3.56 -1.35 15.19
C CYS A 191 -3.88 -0.11 16.02
N ASN A 192 -4.98 0.60 15.75
CA ASN A 192 -5.43 1.74 16.54
C ASN A 192 -5.71 1.37 18.00
N TYR A 193 -6.31 0.21 18.24
CA TYR A 193 -6.51 -0.28 19.61
C TYR A 193 -5.18 -0.61 20.29
N GLY A 194 -4.26 -1.24 19.55
CA GLY A 194 -2.89 -1.55 20.02
C GLY A 194 -2.10 -0.30 20.41
N LEU A 195 -2.32 0.85 19.76
CA LEU A 195 -1.66 2.11 20.10
C LEU A 195 -1.90 2.54 21.56
N TYR A 196 -3.01 2.20 22.17
CA TYR A 196 -3.25 2.49 23.60
C TYR A 196 -2.35 1.72 24.54
N PHE A 197 -1.75 0.62 24.10
CA PHE A 197 -0.78 -0.19 24.84
C PHE A 197 0.67 0.12 24.44
N ALA A 198 0.88 0.85 23.34
CA ALA A 198 2.19 1.17 22.80
C ALA A 198 2.93 2.17 23.70
N THR A 199 4.21 1.88 23.99
CA THR A 199 5.10 2.72 24.81
C THR A 199 6.26 3.32 24.02
N GLY A 200 6.43 2.91 22.76
CA GLY A 200 7.51 3.34 21.87
C GLY A 200 7.36 4.77 21.37
N GLU A 201 8.47 5.45 21.21
CA GLU A 201 8.60 6.73 20.52
C GLU A 201 8.48 6.57 19.01
N ILE A 202 8.88 5.38 18.53
CA ILE A 202 8.69 4.93 17.14
C ILE A 202 7.76 3.72 17.16
N VAL A 203 6.83 3.69 16.21
CA VAL A 203 5.88 2.59 16.03
C VAL A 203 5.99 2.06 14.61
N THR A 204 6.00 0.75 14.46
CA THR A 204 5.89 0.08 13.15
C THR A 204 4.83 -0.99 13.17
N ILE A 205 4.38 -1.40 11.98
CA ILE A 205 3.52 -2.56 11.78
C ILE A 205 4.30 -3.61 11.00
N TYR A 206 4.18 -4.87 11.41
CA TYR A 206 4.52 -6.03 10.59
C TYR A 206 3.29 -6.92 10.44
N ASP A 207 3.08 -7.46 9.25
CA ASP A 207 2.08 -8.50 9.03
C ASP A 207 2.55 -9.85 9.61
N ALA A 208 1.63 -10.77 9.83
CA ALA A 208 1.95 -12.00 10.55
C ALA A 208 2.94 -12.92 9.79
N GLU A 209 3.04 -12.78 8.47
CA GLU A 209 3.99 -13.51 7.62
C GLU A 209 5.30 -12.77 7.34
N ASP A 210 5.47 -11.57 7.89
CA ASP A 210 6.62 -10.72 7.58
C ASP A 210 7.92 -11.21 8.23
N LEU A 211 8.98 -11.15 7.43
CA LEU A 211 10.35 -11.46 7.84
C LEU A 211 11.22 -10.20 7.67
N PRO A 212 11.20 -9.28 8.65
CA PRO A 212 12.05 -8.09 8.59
C PRO A 212 13.52 -8.44 8.78
N GLU A 213 14.41 -7.66 8.14
CA GLU A 213 15.84 -7.74 8.37
C GLU A 213 16.18 -7.51 9.85
N PRO A 214 17.07 -8.30 10.49
CA PRO A 214 17.37 -8.17 11.91
C PRO A 214 17.79 -6.78 12.36
N LEU A 215 18.57 -6.05 11.56
CA LEU A 215 19.04 -4.69 11.86
C LEU A 215 18.07 -3.58 11.46
N GLN A 216 16.91 -3.90 10.91
CA GLN A 216 16.00 -2.89 10.35
C GLN A 216 15.65 -1.78 11.34
N LEU A 217 15.32 -2.12 12.60
CA LEU A 217 14.96 -1.10 13.60
C LEU A 217 16.11 -0.15 13.91
N ARG A 218 17.34 -0.67 14.02
CA ARG A 218 18.54 0.16 14.23
C ARG A 218 18.83 1.03 13.01
N ARG A 219 18.70 0.49 11.79
CA ARG A 219 18.85 1.27 10.55
C ARG A 219 17.84 2.41 10.48
N VAL A 220 16.59 2.17 10.86
CA VAL A 220 15.55 3.21 10.91
C VAL A 220 15.89 4.30 11.93
N VAL A 221 16.38 3.93 13.10
CA VAL A 221 16.86 4.94 14.10
C VAL A 221 18.01 5.75 13.53
N GLY A 222 18.98 5.09 12.88
CA GLY A 222 20.08 5.77 12.18
C GLY A 222 19.59 6.73 11.10
N ALA A 223 18.57 6.33 10.32
CA ALA A 223 17.97 7.18 9.31
C ALA A 223 17.27 8.40 9.93
N PHE A 224 16.47 8.23 10.98
CA PHE A 224 15.82 9.36 11.66
C PHE A 224 16.80 10.36 12.28
N ARG A 225 18.01 9.91 12.67
CA ARG A 225 19.07 10.81 13.17
C ARG A 225 19.72 11.67 12.07
N GLN A 226 19.71 11.17 10.83
CA GLN A 226 20.31 11.86 9.67
C GLN A 226 19.31 12.72 8.91
N LEU A 227 18.03 12.47 9.08
CA LEU A 227 16.94 13.11 8.33
C LEU A 227 16.40 14.35 9.07
N PRO A 228 15.81 15.30 8.33
CA PRO A 228 15.10 16.43 8.91
C PRO A 228 13.95 16.02 9.83
N ASP A 229 13.59 16.88 10.78
CA ASP A 229 12.54 16.61 11.78
C ASP A 229 11.14 16.51 11.18
N ASP A 230 10.92 17.00 9.97
CA ASP A 230 9.66 16.89 9.23
C ASP A 230 9.45 15.51 8.60
N ILE A 231 10.44 14.62 8.66
CA ILE A 231 10.25 13.21 8.29
C ILE A 231 9.53 12.48 9.44
N ALA A 232 8.28 12.15 9.20
CA ALA A 232 7.44 11.45 10.18
C ALA A 232 7.40 9.93 9.98
N CYS A 233 7.72 9.47 8.78
CA CYS A 233 7.71 8.05 8.43
C CYS A 233 8.97 7.66 7.68
N VAL A 234 9.51 6.48 8.00
CA VAL A 234 10.54 5.79 7.22
C VAL A 234 9.96 4.46 6.74
N GLN A 235 9.76 4.33 5.43
CA GLN A 235 9.24 3.10 4.79
C GLN A 235 10.41 2.20 4.40
N ALA A 236 10.45 0.98 4.92
CA ALA A 236 11.38 -0.03 4.44
C ALA A 236 10.88 -0.68 3.13
N LYS A 237 11.78 -1.27 2.36
CA LYS A 237 11.44 -1.95 1.10
C LYS A 237 10.76 -3.28 1.40
N LEU A 238 9.69 -3.57 0.67
CA LEU A 238 9.05 -4.86 0.70
C LEU A 238 9.54 -5.70 -0.48
N ALA A 239 9.81 -6.98 -0.25
CA ALA A 239 10.26 -7.92 -1.25
C ALA A 239 9.65 -9.30 -1.00
N TYR A 240 9.69 -10.18 -2.01
CA TYR A 240 9.10 -11.51 -1.89
C TYR A 240 10.16 -12.59 -1.79
N HIS A 241 10.01 -13.51 -0.81
CA HIS A 241 10.89 -14.66 -0.65
C HIS A 241 10.60 -15.78 -1.68
N ASN A 242 9.34 -15.89 -2.15
CA ASN A 242 8.88 -16.94 -3.06
C ASN A 242 8.78 -16.51 -4.53
N GLY A 243 9.54 -15.50 -4.96
CA GLY A 243 9.48 -14.94 -6.32
C GLY A 243 9.69 -15.95 -7.46
N HIS A 244 10.31 -17.10 -7.19
CA HIS A 244 10.57 -18.17 -8.15
C HIS A 244 9.48 -19.26 -8.22
N GLN A 245 8.46 -19.21 -7.37
CA GLN A 245 7.48 -20.28 -7.25
C GLN A 245 6.69 -20.49 -8.56
N ASN A 246 6.31 -19.40 -9.23
CA ASN A 246 5.65 -19.44 -10.55
C ASN A 246 5.77 -18.08 -11.26
N ILE A 247 5.22 -17.99 -12.48
CA ILE A 247 5.29 -16.76 -13.29
C ILE A 247 4.56 -15.58 -12.62
N LEU A 248 3.47 -15.82 -11.87
CA LEU A 248 2.71 -14.80 -11.17
C LEU A 248 3.51 -14.17 -10.03
N THR A 249 4.21 -14.99 -9.23
CA THR A 249 5.11 -14.52 -8.18
C THR A 249 6.30 -13.77 -8.75
N GLY A 250 6.79 -14.20 -9.93
CA GLY A 250 7.83 -13.47 -10.66
C GLY A 250 7.39 -12.10 -11.15
N TRP A 251 6.17 -11.96 -11.70
CA TRP A 251 5.60 -10.65 -12.06
C TRP A 251 5.45 -9.74 -10.86
N PHE A 252 5.00 -10.29 -9.74
CA PHE A 252 4.81 -9.55 -8.49
C PHE A 252 6.14 -9.06 -7.92
N THR A 253 7.19 -9.90 -7.97
CA THR A 253 8.55 -9.54 -7.57
C THR A 253 9.09 -8.39 -8.42
N ALA A 254 8.92 -8.44 -9.74
CA ALA A 254 9.35 -7.36 -10.64
C ALA A 254 8.61 -6.04 -10.35
N GLU A 255 7.31 -6.10 -10.07
CA GLU A 255 6.51 -4.92 -9.73
C GLU A 255 6.98 -4.28 -8.42
N TYR A 256 7.21 -5.08 -7.36
CA TYR A 256 7.64 -4.61 -6.05
C TYR A 256 9.06 -4.03 -6.08
N GLY A 257 10.00 -4.71 -6.75
CA GLY A 257 11.34 -4.17 -6.96
C GLY A 257 11.31 -2.80 -7.63
N LEU A 258 10.50 -2.63 -8.68
CA LEU A 258 10.30 -1.34 -9.32
C LEU A 258 9.66 -0.30 -8.38
N TRP A 259 8.63 -0.71 -7.62
CA TRP A 259 7.89 0.19 -6.74
C TRP A 259 8.76 0.70 -5.59
N PHE A 260 9.30 -0.20 -4.79
CA PHE A 260 10.07 0.13 -3.59
C PHE A 260 11.50 0.57 -3.91
N GLY A 261 12.12 0.02 -4.97
CA GLY A 261 13.49 0.36 -5.34
C GLY A 261 13.64 1.67 -6.09
N TYR A 262 12.61 2.11 -6.83
CA TYR A 262 12.74 3.27 -7.73
C TYR A 262 11.60 4.27 -7.63
N LEU A 263 10.33 3.81 -7.67
CA LEU A 263 9.21 4.75 -7.73
C LEU A 263 9.03 5.48 -6.40
N LEU A 264 9.05 4.79 -5.26
CA LEU A 264 8.97 5.46 -3.96
C LEU A 264 10.17 6.39 -3.70
N PRO A 265 11.44 5.99 -3.93
CA PRO A 265 12.57 6.92 -3.85
C PRO A 265 12.46 8.12 -4.79
N GLY A 266 11.91 7.94 -5.99
CA GLY A 266 11.64 9.03 -6.92
C GLY A 266 10.56 10.00 -6.41
N MET A 267 9.53 9.49 -5.75
CA MET A 267 8.52 10.31 -5.07
C MET A 267 9.13 11.06 -3.89
N MET A 268 9.94 10.40 -3.06
CA MET A 268 10.69 11.00 -1.97
C MET A 268 11.53 12.18 -2.45
N ARG A 269 12.37 11.97 -3.48
CA ARG A 269 13.20 13.04 -4.06
C ARG A 269 12.39 14.22 -4.58
N SER A 270 11.24 13.96 -5.18
CA SER A 270 10.37 15.00 -5.75
C SER A 270 9.40 15.60 -4.73
N THR A 271 9.56 15.28 -3.44
CA THR A 271 8.69 15.75 -2.35
C THR A 271 7.22 15.57 -2.69
N SER A 272 6.89 14.36 -3.15
CA SER A 272 5.51 13.98 -3.51
C SER A 272 4.97 13.00 -2.49
N PRO A 273 3.66 13.04 -2.21
CA PRO A 273 3.04 12.09 -1.29
C PRO A 273 3.35 10.65 -1.65
N ILE A 274 3.81 9.88 -0.69
CA ILE A 274 4.16 8.47 -0.85
C ILE A 274 2.98 7.63 -0.32
N PRO A 275 2.30 6.85 -1.18
CA PRO A 275 1.41 5.80 -0.71
C PRO A 275 2.24 4.75 0.03
N LEU A 276 2.06 4.62 1.34
CA LEU A 276 2.83 3.66 2.14
C LEU A 276 2.50 2.23 1.76
N GLY A 277 3.42 1.32 2.00
CA GLY A 277 3.14 -0.11 2.01
C GLY A 277 2.34 -0.51 3.26
N GLY A 278 1.68 -1.66 3.23
CA GLY A 278 0.83 -2.14 4.33
C GLY A 278 1.61 -2.49 5.60
N THR A 279 2.92 -2.63 5.50
CA THR A 279 3.82 -3.06 6.56
C THR A 279 5.16 -2.32 6.49
N SER A 280 6.00 -2.47 7.49
CA SER A 280 7.37 -1.90 7.55
C SER A 280 7.41 -0.39 7.36
N ASN A 281 6.36 0.28 7.79
CA ASN A 281 6.31 1.73 7.90
C ASN A 281 6.59 2.11 9.36
N HIS A 282 7.71 2.80 9.56
CA HIS A 282 8.20 3.19 10.86
C HIS A 282 7.85 4.65 11.11
N LEU A 283 6.99 4.90 12.09
CA LEU A 283 6.30 6.17 12.29
C LEU A 283 6.73 6.83 13.61
N ARG A 284 7.00 8.12 13.60
CA ARG A 284 7.09 8.91 14.83
C ARG A 284 5.73 8.90 15.53
N ARG A 285 5.70 8.43 16.77
CA ARG A 285 4.47 8.23 17.52
C ARG A 285 3.67 9.50 17.72
N ASP A 286 4.32 10.60 18.06
CA ASP A 286 3.70 11.90 18.28
C ASP A 286 3.00 12.45 17.03
N VAL A 287 3.59 12.24 15.84
CA VAL A 287 2.97 12.63 14.57
C VAL A 287 1.81 11.70 14.23
N LEU A 288 1.97 10.37 14.42
CA LEU A 288 0.92 9.39 14.18
C LEU A 288 -0.34 9.70 15.00
N ASP A 289 -0.18 10.00 16.29
CA ASP A 289 -1.28 10.39 17.16
C ASP A 289 -1.93 11.72 16.73
N LYS A 290 -1.13 12.71 16.32
CA LYS A 290 -1.60 14.02 15.86
C LYS A 290 -2.45 13.96 14.60
N ILE A 291 -2.12 13.06 13.66
CA ILE A 291 -2.86 12.91 12.40
C ILE A 291 -4.01 11.92 12.49
N GLY A 292 -4.26 11.31 13.67
CA GLY A 292 -5.40 10.44 13.93
C GLY A 292 -5.20 8.99 13.52
N ALA A 293 -3.95 8.52 13.43
CA ALA A 293 -3.55 7.14 13.13
C ALA A 293 -4.20 6.57 11.85
N TRP A 294 -4.57 5.30 11.79
CA TRP A 294 -5.12 4.66 10.58
C TRP A 294 -6.64 4.82 10.51
N ASP A 295 -7.19 4.89 9.27
CA ASP A 295 -8.64 4.91 9.06
C ASP A 295 -9.20 3.47 8.97
N PRO A 296 -10.00 3.00 9.95
CA PRO A 296 -10.56 1.65 9.92
C PRO A 296 -11.52 1.39 8.76
N PHE A 297 -12.04 2.44 8.13
CA PHE A 297 -13.00 2.34 7.03
C PHE A 297 -12.34 2.36 5.65
N ASN A 298 -11.03 2.65 5.57
CA ASN A 298 -10.28 2.62 4.33
C ASN A 298 -9.66 1.23 4.12
N VAL A 299 -9.77 0.68 2.91
CA VAL A 299 -9.22 -0.65 2.61
C VAL A 299 -7.77 -0.62 2.11
N THR A 300 -7.17 0.58 2.01
CA THR A 300 -5.74 0.87 1.88
C THR A 300 -5.40 2.02 2.84
N GLU A 301 -5.56 1.75 4.11
CA GLU A 301 -5.33 2.69 5.21
C GLU A 301 -3.88 3.19 5.27
N ASP A 302 -2.96 2.39 4.75
CA ASP A 302 -1.55 2.66 4.57
C ASP A 302 -1.31 3.78 3.54
N ALA A 303 -1.83 3.64 2.33
CA ALA A 303 -1.74 4.66 1.30
C ALA A 303 -2.44 5.97 1.74
N ASP A 304 -3.57 5.87 2.45
CA ASP A 304 -4.25 7.02 3.03
C ASP A 304 -3.40 7.72 4.10
N LEU A 305 -2.78 6.95 4.99
CA LEU A 305 -1.90 7.47 6.02
C LEU A 305 -0.72 8.25 5.42
N GLY A 306 -0.07 7.70 4.39
CA GLY A 306 1.00 8.39 3.68
C GLY A 306 0.58 9.74 3.13
N LEU A 307 -0.62 9.84 2.56
CA LEU A 307 -1.18 11.11 2.08
C LEU A 307 -1.51 12.07 3.21
N ARG A 308 -2.03 11.59 4.34
CA ARG A 308 -2.31 12.44 5.51
C ARG A 308 -1.05 12.97 6.15
N ILE A 309 0.04 12.22 6.14
CA ILE A 309 1.38 12.68 6.54
C ILE A 309 1.75 13.90 5.73
N ASP A 310 1.77 13.81 4.40
CA ASP A 310 2.13 14.93 3.51
C ASP A 310 1.14 16.10 3.62
N ALA A 311 -0.15 15.84 3.69
CA ALA A 311 -1.18 16.87 3.86
C ALA A 311 -1.08 17.61 5.21
N SER A 312 -0.37 17.03 6.17
CA SER A 312 -0.11 17.63 7.49
C SER A 312 1.24 18.37 7.56
N GLY A 313 1.98 18.43 6.45
CA GLY A 313 3.28 19.12 6.34
C GLY A 313 4.45 18.28 6.81
N TYR A 314 4.29 16.97 6.96
CA TYR A 314 5.35 16.01 7.19
C TYR A 314 5.65 15.23 5.92
N HIS A 315 6.73 14.44 5.92
CA HIS A 315 7.14 13.66 4.76
C HIS A 315 7.51 12.23 5.13
N THR A 316 7.59 11.38 4.11
CA THR A 316 8.03 10.00 4.21
C THR A 316 9.36 9.82 3.51
N ALA A 317 10.30 9.13 4.16
CA ALA A 317 11.55 8.67 3.58
C ALA A 317 11.50 7.18 3.28
N VAL A 318 12.33 6.72 2.35
CA VAL A 318 12.49 5.31 1.99
C VAL A 318 13.88 4.85 2.34
N ILE A 319 13.98 3.73 3.09
CA ILE A 319 15.26 3.16 3.55
C ILE A 319 15.60 1.88 2.79
N ASP A 320 16.89 1.66 2.57
CA ASP A 320 17.44 0.43 2.00
C ASP A 320 17.57 -0.66 3.06
N SER A 321 16.44 -1.18 3.48
CA SER A 321 16.30 -2.33 4.38
C SER A 321 15.07 -3.10 3.95
N TYR A 322 15.12 -4.42 4.01
CA TYR A 322 14.07 -5.27 3.45
C TYR A 322 13.22 -5.93 4.52
N THR A 323 11.94 -6.07 4.20
CA THR A 323 11.04 -7.05 4.81
C THR A 323 10.58 -8.01 3.73
N LEU A 324 10.76 -9.30 3.97
CA LEU A 324 10.35 -10.35 3.05
C LEU A 324 8.91 -10.77 3.37
N GLU A 325 8.08 -10.80 2.34
CA GLU A 325 6.67 -11.23 2.37
C GLU A 325 6.46 -12.46 1.48
N GLU A 326 5.28 -13.06 1.54
CA GLU A 326 4.85 -14.10 0.61
C GLU A 326 4.07 -13.50 -0.56
N ALA A 327 4.59 -13.63 -1.80
CA ALA A 327 3.86 -13.27 -3.00
C ALA A 327 2.71 -14.27 -3.25
N ASN A 328 1.55 -13.75 -3.58
CA ASN A 328 0.40 -14.58 -3.91
C ASN A 328 0.66 -15.43 -5.16
N SER A 329 0.64 -16.74 -5.01
CA SER A 329 0.90 -17.72 -6.07
C SER A 329 -0.37 -18.21 -6.78
N ASP A 330 -1.56 -17.98 -6.20
CA ASP A 330 -2.86 -18.33 -6.78
C ASP A 330 -3.50 -17.14 -7.51
N PRO A 331 -3.86 -17.26 -8.80
CA PRO A 331 -4.41 -16.15 -9.58
C PRO A 331 -5.72 -15.58 -9.04
N ILE A 332 -6.59 -16.42 -8.46
CA ILE A 332 -7.89 -15.97 -7.94
C ILE A 332 -7.68 -15.18 -6.66
N ASN A 333 -6.83 -15.68 -5.78
CA ASN A 333 -6.46 -15.00 -4.53
C ASN A 333 -5.72 -13.68 -4.82
N TRP A 334 -4.84 -13.68 -5.82
CA TRP A 334 -4.19 -12.47 -6.32
C TRP A 334 -5.20 -11.42 -6.83
N ILE A 335 -6.22 -11.82 -7.63
CA ILE A 335 -7.28 -10.91 -8.09
C ILE A 335 -8.07 -10.34 -6.90
N ARG A 336 -8.32 -11.13 -5.84
CA ARG A 336 -8.97 -10.64 -4.61
C ARG A 336 -8.12 -9.54 -3.94
N GLN A 337 -6.84 -9.80 -3.73
CA GLN A 337 -5.90 -8.85 -3.14
C GLN A 337 -5.79 -7.57 -3.98
N ARG A 338 -5.54 -7.69 -5.27
CA ARG A 338 -5.36 -6.56 -6.19
C ARG A 338 -6.64 -5.74 -6.38
N SER A 339 -7.81 -6.38 -6.39
CA SER A 339 -9.09 -5.65 -6.47
C SER A 339 -9.34 -4.81 -5.21
N ARG A 340 -8.91 -5.28 -4.02
CA ARG A 340 -8.94 -4.51 -2.78
C ARG A 340 -8.03 -3.27 -2.88
N TRP A 341 -6.81 -3.41 -3.42
CA TRP A 341 -5.88 -2.29 -3.58
C TRP A 341 -6.41 -1.22 -4.56
N TYR A 342 -6.92 -1.61 -5.73
CA TYR A 342 -7.51 -0.66 -6.66
C TYR A 342 -8.74 0.05 -6.10
N LYS A 343 -9.60 -0.69 -5.40
CA LYS A 343 -10.73 -0.10 -4.68
C LYS A 343 -10.27 0.92 -3.63
N GLY A 344 -9.26 0.55 -2.84
CA GLY A 344 -8.69 1.42 -1.81
C GLY A 344 -8.07 2.69 -2.37
N TYR A 345 -7.33 2.61 -3.46
CA TYR A 345 -6.77 3.77 -4.14
C TYR A 345 -7.86 4.75 -4.58
N LEU A 346 -8.94 4.24 -5.20
CA LEU A 346 -10.08 5.07 -5.57
C LEU A 346 -10.81 5.65 -4.34
N GLN A 347 -10.95 4.87 -3.28
CA GLN A 347 -11.56 5.31 -2.03
C GLN A 347 -10.73 6.43 -1.39
N THR A 348 -9.43 6.24 -1.28
CA THR A 348 -8.48 7.24 -0.76
C THR A 348 -8.50 8.51 -1.62
N TRP A 349 -8.49 8.36 -2.95
CA TRP A 349 -8.63 9.51 -3.86
C TRP A 349 -9.94 10.27 -3.62
N LEU A 350 -11.08 9.59 -3.52
CA LEU A 350 -12.38 10.21 -3.25
C LEU A 350 -12.42 10.95 -1.91
N VAL A 351 -11.75 10.43 -0.88
CA VAL A 351 -11.63 11.09 0.42
C VAL A 351 -10.83 12.38 0.32
N HIS A 352 -9.64 12.33 -0.23
CA HIS A 352 -8.76 13.50 -0.27
C HIS A 352 -9.19 14.58 -1.25
N ILE A 353 -9.87 14.21 -2.37
CA ILE A 353 -10.39 15.18 -3.32
C ILE A 353 -11.66 15.91 -2.84
N ARG A 354 -12.17 15.64 -1.64
CA ARG A 354 -13.32 16.38 -1.04
C ARG A 354 -13.05 17.87 -0.90
N GLN A 355 -11.78 18.24 -0.71
CA GLN A 355 -11.33 19.63 -0.61
C GLN A 355 -10.24 19.92 -1.66
N PRO A 356 -10.55 19.89 -2.97
CA PRO A 356 -9.54 19.90 -4.02
C PRO A 356 -8.69 21.17 -4.03
N VAL A 357 -9.27 22.33 -3.73
CA VAL A 357 -8.54 23.59 -3.68
C VAL A 357 -7.55 23.63 -2.50
N LYS A 358 -7.97 23.13 -1.34
CA LYS A 358 -7.08 23.03 -0.17
C LYS A 358 -5.95 22.05 -0.48
N LEU A 359 -6.26 20.87 -1.00
CA LEU A 359 -5.28 19.86 -1.35
C LEU A 359 -4.26 20.38 -2.39
N TYR A 360 -4.75 21.07 -3.44
CA TYR A 360 -3.88 21.71 -4.44
C TYR A 360 -2.92 22.74 -3.82
N ARG A 361 -3.43 23.58 -2.88
CA ARG A 361 -2.60 24.59 -2.21
C ARG A 361 -1.57 23.96 -1.28
N THR A 362 -1.91 22.85 -0.63
CA THR A 362 -1.00 22.15 0.28
C THR A 362 0.08 21.38 -0.48
N LEU A 363 -0.29 20.60 -1.49
CA LEU A 363 0.65 19.74 -2.23
C LEU A 363 1.40 20.49 -3.33
N GLY A 364 0.87 21.62 -3.82
CA GLY A 364 1.37 22.29 -5.03
C GLY A 364 0.96 21.56 -6.33
N PRO A 365 1.19 22.18 -7.49
CA PRO A 365 0.66 21.68 -8.78
C PRO A 365 1.21 20.31 -9.20
N ARG A 366 2.51 20.09 -9.02
CA ARG A 366 3.17 18.84 -9.44
C ARG A 366 2.70 17.66 -8.62
N SER A 367 2.74 17.77 -7.30
CA SER A 367 2.34 16.70 -6.38
C SER A 367 0.84 16.45 -6.40
N PHE A 368 0.02 17.50 -6.62
CA PHE A 368 -1.42 17.37 -6.84
C PHE A 368 -1.72 16.60 -8.13
N LEU A 369 -1.03 16.89 -9.25
CA LEU A 369 -1.20 16.11 -10.48
C LEU A 369 -0.82 14.65 -10.25
N ARG A 370 0.35 14.40 -9.65
CA ARG A 370 0.83 13.04 -9.33
C ARG A 370 -0.15 12.28 -8.43
N PHE A 371 -0.68 12.91 -7.39
CA PHE A 371 -1.72 12.34 -6.55
C PHE A 371 -2.90 11.81 -7.38
N ASN A 372 -3.40 12.61 -8.35
CA ASN A 372 -4.51 12.18 -9.22
C ASN A 372 -4.09 11.05 -10.15
N LEU A 373 -2.88 11.09 -10.73
CA LEU A 373 -2.39 10.07 -11.65
C LEU A 373 -2.11 8.74 -10.95
N VAL A 374 -1.56 8.76 -9.74
CA VAL A 374 -1.23 7.55 -8.99
C VAL A 374 -2.50 6.91 -8.42
N LEU A 375 -3.34 7.65 -7.70
CA LEU A 375 -4.46 7.06 -6.98
C LEU A 375 -5.71 6.85 -7.83
N ALA A 376 -6.06 7.80 -8.69
CA ALA A 376 -7.21 7.64 -9.59
C ALA A 376 -6.78 7.09 -10.96
N GLY A 377 -5.70 7.62 -11.53
CA GLY A 377 -5.23 7.25 -12.87
C GLY A 377 -4.88 5.77 -12.97
N THR A 378 -4.15 5.21 -12.02
CA THR A 378 -3.74 3.80 -12.06
C THR A 378 -4.93 2.83 -12.14
N PRO A 379 -5.94 2.85 -11.25
CA PRO A 379 -7.11 1.98 -11.37
C PRO A 379 -7.96 2.27 -12.61
N ILE A 380 -8.16 3.53 -12.95
CA ILE A 380 -8.97 3.93 -14.12
C ILE A 380 -8.32 3.42 -15.42
N ILE A 381 -7.01 3.61 -15.59
CA ILE A 381 -6.27 3.11 -16.76
C ILE A 381 -6.30 1.59 -16.80
N ALA A 382 -6.16 0.90 -15.67
CA ALA A 382 -6.27 -0.55 -15.63
C ALA A 382 -7.65 -1.04 -16.14
N VAL A 383 -8.75 -0.36 -15.78
CA VAL A 383 -10.08 -0.65 -16.33
C VAL A 383 -10.16 -0.33 -17.82
N LEU A 384 -9.63 0.82 -18.24
CA LEU A 384 -9.64 1.24 -19.66
C LEU A 384 -8.82 0.30 -20.55
N ASN A 385 -7.80 -0.34 -20.03
CA ASN A 385 -7.04 -1.35 -20.76
C ASN A 385 -7.93 -2.48 -21.31
N LEU A 386 -8.99 -2.88 -20.62
CA LEU A 386 -9.95 -3.86 -21.16
C LEU A 386 -10.60 -3.36 -22.48
N VAL A 387 -10.94 -2.08 -22.51
CA VAL A 387 -11.52 -1.46 -23.70
C VAL A 387 -10.49 -1.39 -24.84
N PHE A 388 -9.26 -1.00 -24.53
CA PHE A 388 -8.17 -0.96 -25.51
C PHE A 388 -7.81 -2.36 -26.03
N TRP A 389 -7.77 -3.38 -25.19
CA TRP A 389 -7.58 -4.75 -25.62
C TRP A 389 -8.71 -5.22 -26.55
N LEU A 390 -9.96 -4.94 -26.19
CA LEU A 390 -11.11 -5.27 -27.04
C LEU A 390 -11.02 -4.58 -28.41
N ILE A 391 -10.71 -3.28 -28.44
CA ILE A 391 -10.54 -2.51 -29.67
C ILE A 391 -9.40 -3.09 -30.52
N THR A 392 -8.29 -3.46 -29.89
CA THR A 392 -7.15 -4.09 -30.57
C THR A 392 -7.53 -5.41 -31.21
N VAL A 393 -8.24 -6.27 -30.48
CA VAL A 393 -8.75 -7.55 -31.02
C VAL A 393 -9.72 -7.31 -32.19
N LEU A 394 -10.66 -6.38 -32.06
CA LEU A 394 -11.60 -6.03 -33.12
C LEU A 394 -10.90 -5.49 -34.38
N TRP A 395 -9.82 -4.71 -34.20
CA TRP A 395 -8.98 -4.23 -35.29
C TRP A 395 -8.37 -5.39 -36.10
N PHE A 396 -7.78 -6.38 -35.40
CA PHE A 396 -7.17 -7.52 -36.07
C PHE A 396 -8.20 -8.46 -36.71
N LEU A 397 -9.40 -8.55 -36.18
CA LEU A 397 -10.47 -9.41 -36.71
C LEU A 397 -11.16 -8.88 -37.97
N GLY A 398 -11.09 -7.60 -38.25
CA GLY A 398 -11.78 -7.08 -39.45
C GLY A 398 -11.74 -5.57 -39.65
N GLN A 399 -10.95 -4.86 -38.88
CA GLN A 399 -10.78 -3.41 -38.99
C GLN A 399 -12.10 -2.62 -39.15
N PRO A 400 -13.05 -2.77 -38.19
CA PRO A 400 -14.37 -2.17 -38.37
C PRO A 400 -14.26 -0.66 -38.53
N ALA A 401 -15.03 -0.10 -39.47
CA ALA A 401 -15.02 1.34 -39.77
C ALA A 401 -15.29 2.19 -38.52
N LEU A 402 -16.00 1.64 -37.53
CA LEU A 402 -16.25 2.29 -36.25
C LEU A 402 -14.93 2.56 -35.49
N VAL A 403 -13.98 1.64 -35.51
CA VAL A 403 -12.67 1.83 -34.82
C VAL A 403 -11.91 2.98 -35.50
N GLY A 404 -11.88 3.02 -36.83
CA GLY A 404 -11.27 4.13 -37.53
C GLY A 404 -11.95 5.49 -37.27
N ALA A 405 -13.27 5.49 -37.08
CA ALA A 405 -14.02 6.71 -36.82
C ALA A 405 -13.73 7.32 -35.41
N VAL A 406 -13.37 6.50 -34.39
CA VAL A 406 -13.09 6.99 -33.04
C VAL A 406 -11.60 7.31 -32.81
N PHE A 407 -10.72 6.97 -33.74
CA PHE A 407 -9.29 7.27 -33.71
C PHE A 407 -8.86 8.20 -34.86
N PRO A 408 -9.28 9.46 -34.88
CA PRO A 408 -8.70 10.44 -35.84
C PRO A 408 -7.19 10.54 -35.58
N TRP A 409 -6.42 11.02 -36.60
CA TRP A 409 -4.96 11.00 -36.59
C TRP A 409 -4.32 11.65 -35.34
N TYR A 410 -4.93 12.72 -34.82
CA TYR A 410 -4.46 13.44 -33.63
C TYR A 410 -4.69 12.70 -32.31
N ILE A 411 -5.50 11.62 -32.27
CA ILE A 411 -5.64 10.67 -31.16
C ILE A 411 -4.83 9.41 -31.47
N TYR A 412 -4.89 8.92 -32.70
CA TYR A 412 -4.24 7.68 -33.13
C TYR A 412 -2.72 7.69 -32.89
N PHE A 413 -2.01 8.74 -33.35
CA PHE A 413 -0.56 8.77 -33.17
C PHE A 413 -0.12 8.88 -31.70
N PRO A 414 -0.70 9.75 -30.83
CA PRO A 414 -0.38 9.74 -29.42
C PRO A 414 -0.69 8.39 -28.74
N ALA A 415 -1.82 7.75 -29.07
CA ALA A 415 -2.17 6.44 -28.55
C ALA A 415 -1.17 5.36 -28.99
N LEU A 416 -0.75 5.37 -30.27
CA LEU A 416 0.25 4.44 -30.79
C LEU A 416 1.63 4.65 -30.13
N ILE A 417 2.05 5.90 -29.96
CA ILE A 417 3.29 6.23 -29.26
C ILE A 417 3.23 5.73 -27.81
N ALA A 418 2.13 5.99 -27.11
CA ALA A 418 1.94 5.52 -25.74
C ALA A 418 1.93 3.98 -25.67
N LEU A 419 1.28 3.31 -26.62
CA LEU A 419 1.24 1.85 -26.70
C LEU A 419 2.66 1.27 -26.89
N VAL A 420 3.42 1.79 -27.83
CA VAL A 420 4.75 1.22 -28.18
C VAL A 420 5.80 1.66 -27.16
N LEU A 421 6.00 2.96 -27.00
CA LEU A 421 7.05 3.49 -26.13
C LEU A 421 6.71 3.35 -24.65
N GLY A 422 5.43 3.44 -24.27
CA GLY A 422 5.00 3.26 -22.88
C GLY A 422 5.20 1.83 -22.38
N ASN A 423 4.83 0.85 -23.22
CA ASN A 423 5.07 -0.56 -22.88
C ASN A 423 6.57 -0.86 -22.88
N ALA A 424 7.33 -0.40 -23.85
CA ALA A 424 8.79 -0.57 -23.89
C ALA A 424 9.46 0.06 -22.66
N ALA A 425 9.06 1.27 -22.25
CA ALA A 425 9.57 1.93 -21.07
C ALA A 425 9.24 1.13 -19.77
N THR A 426 8.01 0.62 -19.67
CA THR A 426 7.61 -0.18 -18.49
C THR A 426 8.38 -1.48 -18.42
N LEU A 427 8.57 -2.18 -19.55
CA LEU A 427 9.42 -3.39 -19.61
C LEU A 427 10.85 -3.07 -19.18
N TYR A 428 11.42 -2.00 -19.75
CA TYR A 428 12.78 -1.56 -19.41
C TYR A 428 12.93 -1.25 -17.91
N MET A 429 11.98 -0.53 -17.32
CA MET A 429 12.00 -0.23 -15.88
C MET A 429 11.96 -1.49 -15.01
N ASN A 430 11.12 -2.47 -15.35
CA ASN A 430 11.06 -3.74 -14.62
C ASN A 430 12.38 -4.54 -14.79
N MET A 431 12.98 -4.54 -15.99
CA MET A 431 14.26 -5.22 -16.22
C MET A 431 15.41 -4.61 -15.42
N ILE A 432 15.46 -3.26 -15.33
CA ILE A 432 16.48 -2.58 -14.51
C ILE A 432 16.30 -2.92 -13.04
N SER A 433 15.06 -2.89 -12.53
CA SER A 433 14.78 -3.25 -11.16
C SER A 433 15.25 -4.67 -10.80
N LEU A 434 14.89 -5.67 -11.59
CA LEU A 434 15.32 -7.05 -11.37
C LEU A 434 16.84 -7.23 -11.44
N ARG A 435 17.51 -6.50 -12.32
CA ARG A 435 18.97 -6.58 -12.44
C ARG A 435 19.67 -6.03 -11.20
N GLU A 436 19.21 -4.92 -10.63
CA GLU A 436 19.85 -4.29 -9.47
C GLU A 436 19.57 -5.07 -8.16
N ASP A 437 18.44 -5.80 -8.10
CA ASP A 437 18.13 -6.69 -6.99
C ASP A 437 18.74 -8.10 -7.13
N ASP A 438 19.71 -8.29 -8.05
CA ASP A 438 20.32 -9.58 -8.39
C ASP A 438 19.32 -10.70 -8.76
N ARG A 439 18.16 -10.30 -9.31
CA ARG A 439 17.06 -11.18 -9.75
C ARG A 439 16.98 -11.29 -11.28
N ALA A 440 18.13 -11.26 -11.97
CA ALA A 440 18.19 -11.35 -13.43
C ALA A 440 17.60 -12.67 -14.00
N ASP A 441 17.51 -13.69 -13.21
CA ASP A 441 16.85 -14.98 -13.49
C ASP A 441 15.32 -14.82 -13.68
N LEU A 442 14.68 -13.78 -13.13
CA LEU A 442 13.26 -13.44 -13.33
C LEU A 442 13.01 -12.60 -14.59
N LEU A 443 14.00 -12.44 -15.49
CA LEU A 443 13.87 -11.63 -16.70
C LEU A 443 12.69 -12.05 -17.59
N VAL A 444 12.38 -13.36 -17.64
CA VAL A 444 11.21 -13.88 -18.37
C VAL A 444 9.91 -13.32 -17.81
N ALA A 445 9.81 -13.16 -16.49
CA ALA A 445 8.67 -12.50 -15.86
C ALA A 445 8.56 -11.05 -16.32
N ALA A 446 9.66 -10.27 -16.32
CA ALA A 446 9.66 -8.90 -16.83
C ALA A 446 9.17 -8.79 -18.28
N LEU A 447 9.60 -9.70 -19.16
CA LEU A 447 9.21 -9.68 -20.58
C LEU A 447 7.75 -10.08 -20.81
N THR A 448 7.16 -10.85 -19.91
CA THR A 448 5.75 -11.32 -20.02
C THR A 448 4.75 -10.48 -19.21
N VAL A 449 5.18 -9.39 -18.59
CA VAL A 449 4.33 -8.44 -17.82
C VAL A 449 3.08 -7.98 -18.59
N PRO A 450 3.02 -7.88 -19.93
CA PRO A 450 1.77 -7.58 -20.63
C PRO A 450 0.60 -8.53 -20.31
N ALA A 451 0.87 -9.81 -20.03
CA ALA A 451 -0.15 -10.75 -19.57
C ALA A 451 -0.64 -10.44 -18.14
N PHE A 452 0.27 -9.98 -17.28
CA PHE A 452 -0.05 -9.52 -15.94
C PHE A 452 -0.99 -8.30 -15.95
N TRP A 453 -0.82 -7.37 -16.91
CA TRP A 453 -1.70 -6.20 -17.04
C TRP A 453 -3.15 -6.58 -17.36
N LEU A 454 -3.38 -7.69 -18.07
CA LEU A 454 -4.75 -8.18 -18.29
C LEU A 454 -5.40 -8.62 -16.96
N MET A 455 -4.65 -9.32 -16.12
CA MET A 455 -5.12 -9.69 -14.78
C MET A 455 -5.38 -8.45 -13.91
N MET A 456 -4.49 -7.45 -13.97
CA MET A 456 -4.68 -6.16 -13.30
C MET A 456 -5.97 -5.47 -13.74
N SER A 457 -6.30 -5.53 -15.04
CA SER A 457 -7.51 -4.92 -15.59
C SER A 457 -8.78 -5.59 -15.06
N ILE A 458 -8.77 -6.92 -14.94
CA ILE A 458 -9.87 -7.69 -14.33
C ILE A 458 -10.03 -7.31 -12.85
N ALA A 459 -8.92 -7.24 -12.11
CA ALA A 459 -8.92 -6.85 -10.71
C ALA A 459 -9.43 -5.42 -10.50
N ALA A 460 -9.04 -4.48 -11.38
CA ALA A 460 -9.50 -3.09 -11.33
C ALA A 460 -11.01 -2.98 -11.59
N ALA A 461 -11.53 -3.68 -12.60
CA ALA A 461 -12.97 -3.72 -12.89
C ALA A 461 -13.77 -4.27 -11.70
N LYS A 462 -13.29 -5.35 -11.06
CA LYS A 462 -13.85 -5.89 -9.82
C LYS A 462 -13.78 -4.87 -8.68
N GLY A 463 -12.65 -4.18 -8.51
CA GLY A 463 -12.46 -3.15 -7.50
C GLY A 463 -13.44 -1.99 -7.63
N VAL A 464 -13.66 -1.48 -8.85
CA VAL A 464 -14.67 -0.45 -9.13
C VAL A 464 -16.08 -0.94 -8.80
N TYR A 465 -16.42 -2.16 -9.21
CA TYR A 465 -17.73 -2.76 -8.86
C TYR A 465 -17.93 -2.84 -7.34
N GLN A 466 -16.92 -3.30 -6.61
CA GLN A 466 -16.97 -3.37 -5.14
C GLN A 466 -17.06 -1.98 -4.48
N LEU A 467 -16.38 -0.97 -5.02
CA LEU A 467 -16.46 0.41 -4.51
C LEU A 467 -17.89 0.95 -4.57
N ILE A 468 -18.63 0.61 -5.63
CA ILE A 468 -20.02 1.06 -5.81
C ILE A 468 -20.97 0.28 -4.88
N ARG A 469 -20.77 -1.03 -4.71
CA ARG A 469 -21.69 -1.91 -3.97
C ARG A 469 -21.40 -1.99 -2.48
N ASN A 470 -20.12 -2.16 -2.12
CA ASN A 470 -19.68 -2.41 -0.75
C ASN A 470 -18.32 -1.72 -0.51
N PRO A 471 -18.26 -0.38 -0.34
CA PRO A 471 -17.00 0.37 -0.28
C PRO A 471 -16.08 -0.09 0.87
N SER A 472 -16.60 -0.34 2.05
CA SER A 472 -15.82 -0.73 3.24
C SER A 472 -15.66 -2.26 3.41
N TYR A 473 -16.07 -3.08 2.42
CA TYR A 473 -15.90 -4.52 2.49
C TYR A 473 -14.42 -4.90 2.34
N TRP A 474 -13.85 -5.52 3.37
CA TRP A 474 -12.50 -6.06 3.34
C TRP A 474 -12.51 -7.50 2.80
N GLU A 475 -12.05 -7.69 1.56
CA GLU A 475 -11.92 -9.03 0.99
C GLU A 475 -10.65 -9.69 1.52
N LYS A 476 -10.80 -10.72 2.37
CA LYS A 476 -9.64 -11.43 2.96
C LYS A 476 -8.84 -12.14 1.86
N THR A 477 -7.53 -12.04 1.97
CA THR A 477 -6.53 -12.78 1.20
C THR A 477 -6.04 -13.95 2.05
N PHE A 478 -5.75 -15.09 1.46
CA PHE A 478 -5.17 -16.24 2.15
C PHE A 478 -3.65 -16.22 1.96
N HIS A 479 -2.93 -16.45 3.05
CA HIS A 479 -1.46 -16.56 3.11
C HIS A 479 -1.07 -17.99 3.45
N GLY A 480 0.25 -18.34 3.40
CA GLY A 480 0.73 -19.69 3.66
C GLY A 480 0.47 -20.67 2.50
N LEU A 481 0.38 -20.15 1.26
CA LEU A 481 0.22 -20.96 0.05
C LEU A 481 1.55 -21.46 -0.52
N THR A 482 2.66 -21.03 0.07
CA THR A 482 4.00 -21.47 -0.33
C THR A 482 4.21 -22.91 0.12
N THR A 483 4.48 -23.83 -0.81
CA THR A 483 5.03 -25.14 -0.47
C THR A 483 6.41 -24.90 0.12
N LYS A 484 6.57 -25.08 1.45
CA LYS A 484 7.90 -25.08 2.06
C LYS A 484 8.74 -26.11 1.30
N PRO A 485 9.96 -25.80 0.80
CA PRO A 485 10.83 -26.82 0.25
C PRO A 485 11.04 -27.87 1.33
N GLU A 486 10.83 -29.14 0.99
CA GLU A 486 11.16 -30.27 1.88
C GLU A 486 12.59 -30.02 2.35
N SER A 487 12.76 -29.86 3.67
CA SER A 487 14.06 -29.61 4.26
C SER A 487 14.99 -30.75 3.85
N GLU A 488 16.20 -30.41 3.34
CA GLU A 488 17.32 -31.34 3.05
C GLU A 488 17.82 -32.06 4.31
N THR A 489 16.95 -32.38 5.26
CA THR A 489 17.30 -33.02 6.53
C THR A 489 17.22 -34.55 6.51
N ASP A 490 16.81 -35.18 5.40
CA ASP A 490 16.78 -36.64 5.28
C ASP A 490 17.87 -37.26 4.38
N ALA A 491 18.84 -36.51 3.86
CA ALA A 491 19.95 -37.02 3.06
C ALA A 491 21.19 -37.42 3.90
N GLY A 492 21.17 -37.35 5.21
CA GLY A 492 22.30 -37.61 6.11
C GLY A 492 22.23 -38.89 6.92
N ALA A 493 21.19 -39.72 6.80
CA ALA A 493 21.01 -40.91 7.64
C ALA A 493 21.14 -42.24 6.90
N ALA A 494 21.75 -42.26 5.72
CA ALA A 494 22.03 -43.49 4.99
C ALA A 494 23.44 -43.45 4.34
N GLN A 495 24.51 -43.46 5.15
CA GLN A 495 25.82 -44.03 4.83
C GLN A 495 26.55 -44.39 6.13
#